data_422736e34f940337a250d215641a7fae
#
_entry.id   422736e34f940337a250d215641a7fae
#
_cell.length_a   1.000
_cell.length_b   1.000
_cell.length_c   1.000
_cell.angle_alpha   90.00
_cell.angle_beta   90.00
_cell.angle_gamma   90.00
#
_symmetry.space_group_name_H-M   'P 1'
#
loop_
_entity.id
_entity.type
_entity.pdbx_description
1 polymer ?
#
loop_
_entity_poly.entity_id
_entity_poly.type
_entity_poly.pdbx_seq_one_letter_code
_entity_poly.pdbx_strand_id
1 'polypeptide(L)'
;MQRVMIAMAIACKPKLLIADEPTTALDVTVQKEIIALLKEIQKETKMSLLFISHDLGLVSQIADRTLVMYQGNIVEEGTVHEIFKTPKKTYTKALMSSRPGLKGRLKVLPTISSLAKNEFTPIKITPQERAFKHKYIYTKTPILEILNIKKEYYSDVGFLNKKKIVKAVDDISFKVFEGETLGLVGESGCGKSTLGRVILQLDKSTSGSIKYKGKELTTLSPNELRKLRKDIQLIFQDPYSSLNPRMLIGETIMEPMQVHQIGKNDRERKNKVISILKSVELDASFFNRYPHELSGGQRQRVGIARTIAMEPKLIICDESVSALDISVQAQVLNLLNELKEDYGFTYIFISHDLAVVKFMADQLLVMKDGKIEEIGDADEIYANPNKEYTQKLIESIPKGI
;
A
#
# COMPACT_ATOMS: atom_id res chain seq x y z
N MET A 1 12.71 12.35 -13.08
CA MET A 1 13.31 13.15 -11.98
C MET A 1 14.54 12.45 -11.38
N GLN A 2 14.45 11.20 -10.94
CA GLN A 2 15.53 10.46 -10.26
C GLN A 2 16.85 10.42 -11.08
N ARG A 3 16.78 10.13 -12.38
CA ARG A 3 17.97 10.15 -13.28
C ARG A 3 18.68 11.51 -13.31
N VAL A 4 17.95 12.62 -13.19
CA VAL A 4 18.52 13.97 -13.10
C VAL A 4 19.28 14.16 -11.79
N MET A 5 18.71 13.70 -10.66
CA MET A 5 19.39 13.78 -9.36
C MET A 5 20.68 12.94 -9.33
N ILE A 6 20.64 11.75 -9.92
CA ILE A 6 21.85 10.92 -10.08
C ILE A 6 22.89 11.67 -10.94
N ALA A 7 22.49 12.23 -12.09
CA ALA A 7 23.39 12.99 -12.95
C ALA A 7 24.03 14.19 -12.24
N MET A 8 23.25 14.91 -11.42
CA MET A 8 23.74 16.03 -10.60
C MET A 8 24.76 15.53 -9.54
N ALA A 9 24.48 14.41 -8.86
CA ALA A 9 25.34 13.86 -7.84
C ALA A 9 26.70 13.40 -8.39
N ILE A 10 26.74 12.87 -9.62
CA ILE A 10 27.98 12.38 -10.25
C ILE A 10 28.74 13.45 -11.06
N ALA A 11 28.13 14.63 -11.30
CA ALA A 11 28.73 15.67 -12.13
C ALA A 11 30.11 16.13 -11.64
N CYS A 12 30.34 16.11 -10.30
CA CYS A 12 31.63 16.45 -9.67
C CYS A 12 32.58 15.27 -9.56
N LYS A 13 32.32 14.13 -10.21
CA LYS A 13 33.15 12.91 -10.19
C LYS A 13 33.56 12.48 -8.77
N PRO A 14 32.59 12.22 -7.87
CA PRO A 14 32.88 11.86 -6.50
C PRO A 14 33.56 10.48 -6.41
N LYS A 15 34.39 10.28 -5.38
CA LYS A 15 34.97 8.96 -5.06
C LYS A 15 33.98 8.06 -4.31
N LEU A 16 33.01 8.66 -3.60
CA LEU A 16 31.95 7.98 -2.86
C LEU A 16 30.61 8.64 -3.22
N LEU A 17 29.64 7.84 -3.64
CA LEU A 17 28.25 8.23 -3.80
C LEU A 17 27.43 7.64 -2.66
N ILE A 18 26.69 8.48 -1.95
CA ILE A 18 25.71 8.06 -0.94
C ILE A 18 24.32 8.13 -1.60
N ALA A 19 23.68 7.00 -1.74
CA ALA A 19 22.34 6.87 -2.30
C ALA A 19 21.36 6.47 -1.17
N ASP A 20 20.68 7.48 -0.62
CA ASP A 20 19.70 7.32 0.45
C ASP A 20 18.32 7.12 -0.14
N GLU A 21 17.83 5.89 -0.03
CA GLU A 21 16.52 5.45 -0.58
C GLU A 21 16.27 5.89 -2.04
N PRO A 22 17.21 5.66 -2.98
CA PRO A 22 17.12 6.24 -4.32
C PRO A 22 16.01 5.66 -5.19
N THR A 23 15.34 4.61 -4.72
CA THR A 23 14.28 3.88 -5.44
C THR A 23 12.93 3.98 -4.77
N THR A 24 12.80 4.71 -3.68
CA THR A 24 11.52 4.91 -2.96
C THR A 24 10.50 5.60 -3.86
N ALA A 25 9.26 5.15 -3.81
CA ALA A 25 8.13 5.60 -4.64
C ALA A 25 8.29 5.37 -6.15
N LEU A 26 9.22 4.52 -6.58
CA LEU A 26 9.34 4.06 -7.96
C LEU A 26 8.69 2.68 -8.11
N ASP A 27 8.09 2.43 -9.28
CA ASP A 27 7.63 1.08 -9.62
C ASP A 27 8.80 0.11 -9.85
N VAL A 28 8.52 -1.18 -9.78
CA VAL A 28 9.55 -2.24 -9.83
C VAL A 28 10.36 -2.22 -11.13
N THR A 29 9.77 -1.83 -12.25
CA THR A 29 10.44 -1.74 -13.54
C THR A 29 11.47 -0.63 -13.52
N VAL A 30 11.07 0.58 -13.08
CA VAL A 30 11.98 1.74 -12.96
C VAL A 30 13.04 1.50 -11.88
N GLN A 31 12.71 0.83 -10.78
CA GLN A 31 13.70 0.43 -9.77
C GLN A 31 14.83 -0.40 -10.37
N LYS A 32 14.50 -1.42 -11.17
CA LYS A 32 15.51 -2.25 -11.88
C LYS A 32 16.38 -1.42 -12.80
N GLU A 33 15.81 -0.49 -13.55
CA GLU A 33 16.57 0.39 -14.43
C GLU A 33 17.54 1.30 -13.66
N ILE A 34 17.11 1.85 -12.52
CA ILE A 34 17.98 2.70 -11.68
C ILE A 34 19.13 1.88 -11.06
N ILE A 35 18.85 0.66 -10.59
CA ILE A 35 19.89 -0.24 -10.06
C ILE A 35 20.90 -0.60 -11.16
N ALA A 36 20.44 -0.93 -12.36
CA ALA A 36 21.33 -1.21 -13.50
C ALA A 36 22.20 0.01 -13.84
N LEU A 37 21.60 1.20 -13.91
CA LEU A 37 22.30 2.45 -14.16
C LEU A 37 23.37 2.73 -13.09
N LEU A 38 23.06 2.59 -11.79
CA LEU A 38 24.02 2.81 -10.71
C LEU A 38 25.21 1.85 -10.79
N LYS A 39 24.96 0.56 -11.13
CA LYS A 39 26.03 -0.42 -11.34
C LYS A 39 26.93 -0.07 -12.53
N GLU A 40 26.34 0.37 -13.64
CA GLU A 40 27.08 0.80 -14.83
C GLU A 40 28.00 1.98 -14.50
N ILE A 41 27.42 3.03 -13.88
CA ILE A 41 28.18 4.21 -13.45
C ILE A 41 29.31 3.81 -12.48
N GLN A 42 29.04 2.94 -11.50
CA GLN A 42 30.04 2.45 -10.54
C GLN A 42 31.21 1.76 -11.27
N LYS A 43 30.88 0.90 -12.25
CA LYS A 43 31.89 0.18 -13.04
C LYS A 43 32.76 1.12 -13.87
N GLU A 44 32.17 2.13 -14.50
CA GLU A 44 32.86 3.10 -15.35
C GLU A 44 33.75 4.07 -14.54
N THR A 45 33.20 4.60 -13.45
CA THR A 45 33.86 5.64 -12.66
C THR A 45 34.75 5.08 -11.56
N LYS A 46 34.61 3.79 -11.21
CA LYS A 46 35.28 3.11 -10.08
C LYS A 46 34.99 3.78 -8.74
N MET A 47 33.87 4.51 -8.62
CA MET A 47 33.44 5.11 -7.35
C MET A 47 32.90 4.05 -6.38
N SER A 48 33.05 4.30 -5.09
CA SER A 48 32.36 3.53 -4.06
C SER A 48 30.90 3.97 -3.94
N LEU A 49 30.01 3.02 -3.71
CA LEU A 49 28.58 3.28 -3.53
C LEU A 49 28.14 2.85 -2.12
N LEU A 50 27.64 3.78 -1.33
CA LEU A 50 26.91 3.50 -0.09
C LEU A 50 25.41 3.56 -0.42
N PHE A 51 24.76 2.41 -0.49
CA PHE A 51 23.37 2.27 -0.85
C PHE A 51 22.51 2.00 0.39
N ILE A 52 21.62 2.91 0.73
CA ILE A 52 20.72 2.80 1.89
C ILE A 52 19.34 2.48 1.35
N SER A 53 18.73 1.41 1.83
CA SER A 53 17.38 1.01 1.45
C SER A 53 16.75 0.09 2.48
N HIS A 54 15.44 0.17 2.64
CA HIS A 54 14.65 -0.81 3.36
C HIS A 54 14.23 -1.99 2.44
N ASP A 55 14.38 -1.90 1.12
CA ASP A 55 14.08 -3.02 0.21
C ASP A 55 15.25 -4.00 0.14
N LEU A 56 15.12 -5.11 0.86
CA LEU A 56 16.11 -6.17 0.93
C LEU A 56 16.38 -6.81 -0.45
N GLY A 57 15.37 -6.89 -1.30
CA GLY A 57 15.52 -7.42 -2.65
C GLY A 57 16.44 -6.56 -3.52
N LEU A 58 16.39 -5.24 -3.38
CA LEU A 58 17.27 -4.32 -4.09
C LEU A 58 18.69 -4.34 -3.50
N VAL A 59 18.82 -4.35 -2.17
CA VAL A 59 20.13 -4.47 -1.51
C VAL A 59 20.84 -5.74 -1.95
N SER A 60 20.13 -6.88 -2.00
CA SER A 60 20.71 -8.15 -2.44
C SER A 60 21.23 -8.14 -3.88
N GLN A 61 20.70 -7.26 -4.73
CA GLN A 61 21.10 -7.16 -6.13
C GLN A 61 22.30 -6.23 -6.35
N ILE A 62 22.48 -5.19 -5.52
CA ILE A 62 23.49 -4.15 -5.77
C ILE A 62 24.70 -4.23 -4.85
N ALA A 63 24.53 -4.68 -3.62
CA ALA A 63 25.57 -4.65 -2.60
C ALA A 63 26.54 -5.84 -2.69
N ASP A 64 27.81 -5.60 -2.37
CA ASP A 64 28.83 -6.64 -2.12
C ASP A 64 28.82 -7.04 -0.65
N ARG A 65 28.67 -6.03 0.25
CA ARG A 65 28.65 -6.16 1.71
C ARG A 65 27.45 -5.42 2.27
N THR A 66 26.84 -5.96 3.29
CA THR A 66 25.62 -5.41 3.89
C THR A 66 25.82 -5.17 5.38
N LEU A 67 25.37 -4.00 5.85
CA LEU A 67 25.26 -3.63 7.25
C LEU A 67 23.78 -3.59 7.62
N VAL A 68 23.37 -4.37 8.61
CA VAL A 68 22.01 -4.33 9.16
C VAL A 68 21.99 -3.42 10.37
N MET A 69 21.17 -2.38 10.33
CA MET A 69 21.05 -1.39 11.40
C MET A 69 19.73 -1.50 12.14
N TYR A 70 19.77 -1.28 13.45
CA TYR A 70 18.58 -1.19 14.31
C TYR A 70 18.82 -0.20 15.44
N GLN A 71 17.92 0.75 15.62
CA GLN A 71 18.01 1.80 16.65
C GLN A 71 19.37 2.50 16.72
N GLY A 72 19.92 2.85 15.55
CA GLY A 72 21.18 3.56 15.42
C GLY A 72 22.45 2.69 15.59
N ASN A 73 22.30 1.38 15.86
CA ASN A 73 23.43 0.45 16.03
C ASN A 73 23.53 -0.52 14.85
N ILE A 74 24.76 -0.92 14.51
CA ILE A 74 25.01 -2.03 13.59
C ILE A 74 24.76 -3.34 14.34
N VAL A 75 23.73 -4.09 13.92
CA VAL A 75 23.34 -5.36 14.54
C VAL A 75 24.07 -6.54 13.91
N GLU A 76 24.27 -6.49 12.59
CA GLU A 76 24.94 -7.55 11.86
C GLU A 76 25.62 -6.97 10.62
N GLU A 77 26.78 -7.54 10.27
CA GLU A 77 27.58 -7.16 9.11
C GLU A 77 28.09 -8.43 8.43
N GLY A 78 28.14 -8.44 7.09
CA GLY A 78 28.66 -9.55 6.32
C GLY A 78 28.49 -9.34 4.81
N THR A 79 28.91 -10.33 4.05
CA THR A 79 28.60 -10.40 2.62
C THR A 79 27.10 -10.54 2.41
N VAL A 80 26.62 -10.15 1.24
CA VAL A 80 25.20 -10.35 0.87
C VAL A 80 24.77 -11.81 1.09
N HIS A 81 25.61 -12.77 0.69
CA HIS A 81 25.31 -14.19 0.87
C HIS A 81 25.12 -14.57 2.34
N GLU A 82 26.02 -14.13 3.23
CA GLU A 82 25.93 -14.45 4.67
C GLU A 82 24.67 -13.84 5.31
N ILE A 83 24.40 -12.55 5.05
CA ILE A 83 23.26 -11.85 5.64
C ILE A 83 21.92 -12.41 5.14
N PHE A 84 21.83 -12.76 3.86
CA PHE A 84 20.56 -13.20 3.27
C PHE A 84 20.30 -14.71 3.40
N LYS A 85 21.34 -15.56 3.38
CA LYS A 85 21.21 -17.03 3.46
C LYS A 85 21.35 -17.58 4.87
N THR A 86 22.27 -17.02 5.64
CA THR A 86 22.65 -17.54 6.96
C THR A 86 22.73 -16.45 8.02
N PRO A 87 21.65 -15.63 8.19
CA PRO A 87 21.65 -14.57 9.18
C PRO A 87 21.84 -15.14 10.60
N LYS A 88 22.71 -14.54 11.38
CA LYS A 88 23.05 -15.01 12.73
C LYS A 88 22.17 -14.35 13.79
N LYS A 89 21.88 -13.06 13.61
CA LYS A 89 21.14 -12.25 14.59
C LYS A 89 19.64 -12.41 14.45
N THR A 90 18.94 -12.49 15.58
CA THR A 90 17.47 -12.62 15.63
C THR A 90 16.77 -11.51 14.87
N TYR A 91 17.26 -10.26 15.00
CA TYR A 91 16.69 -9.12 14.28
C TYR A 91 16.77 -9.30 12.75
N THR A 92 17.96 -9.70 12.24
CA THR A 92 18.15 -9.95 10.79
C THR A 92 17.23 -11.06 10.28
N LYS A 93 17.13 -12.17 11.05
CA LYS A 93 16.19 -13.26 10.72
C LYS A 93 14.75 -12.78 10.66
N ALA A 94 14.36 -11.97 11.64
CA ALA A 94 13.02 -11.39 11.71
C ALA A 94 12.75 -10.47 10.51
N LEU A 95 13.71 -9.59 10.18
CA LEU A 95 13.61 -8.67 9.06
C LEU A 95 13.43 -9.44 7.72
N MET A 96 14.22 -10.50 7.50
CA MET A 96 14.10 -11.35 6.30
C MET A 96 12.76 -12.09 6.21
N SER A 97 12.22 -12.51 7.37
CA SER A 97 10.97 -13.29 7.43
C SER A 97 9.72 -12.43 7.37
N SER A 98 9.81 -11.13 7.71
CA SER A 98 8.64 -10.21 7.77
C SER A 98 8.09 -9.81 6.41
N ARG A 99 8.82 -10.07 5.31
CA ARG A 99 8.32 -9.81 3.96
C ARG A 99 7.35 -10.91 3.53
N PRO A 100 6.19 -10.55 2.97
CA PRO A 100 5.28 -11.54 2.40
C PRO A 100 5.96 -12.39 1.33
N GLY A 101 5.87 -13.71 1.43
CA GLY A 101 6.41 -14.64 0.45
C GLY A 101 5.43 -14.92 -0.69
N LEU A 102 5.96 -15.32 -1.86
CA LEU A 102 5.12 -15.75 -2.99
C LEU A 102 4.65 -17.21 -2.85
N LYS A 103 5.33 -18.02 -2.05
CA LYS A 103 5.03 -19.44 -1.86
C LYS A 103 4.13 -19.65 -0.64
N GLY A 104 2.86 -19.92 -0.90
CA GLY A 104 1.84 -20.10 0.14
C GLY A 104 1.36 -18.76 0.73
N ARG A 105 0.23 -18.81 1.43
CA ARG A 105 -0.38 -17.64 2.05
C ARG A 105 -0.36 -17.84 3.56
N LEU A 106 0.32 -16.97 4.28
CA LEU A 106 0.28 -16.94 5.75
C LEU A 106 -1.01 -16.26 6.21
N LYS A 107 -1.56 -16.73 7.33
CA LYS A 107 -2.68 -16.03 8.00
C LYS A 107 -2.21 -14.73 8.64
N VAL A 108 -1.02 -14.76 9.25
CA VAL A 108 -0.38 -13.62 9.93
C VAL A 108 1.08 -13.57 9.48
N LEU A 109 1.59 -12.38 9.19
CA LEU A 109 3.01 -12.18 8.90
C LEU A 109 3.83 -12.16 10.19
N PRO A 110 5.03 -12.73 10.20
CA PRO A 110 5.91 -12.61 11.35
C PRO A 110 6.32 -11.15 11.56
N THR A 111 6.34 -10.72 12.81
CA THR A 111 6.85 -9.42 13.24
C THR A 111 8.14 -9.60 14.03
N ILE A 112 8.95 -8.54 14.13
CA ILE A 112 10.18 -8.59 14.93
C ILE A 112 9.87 -8.98 16.38
N SER A 113 8.79 -8.44 16.96
CA SER A 113 8.37 -8.75 18.32
C SER A 113 7.96 -10.20 18.51
N SER A 114 7.18 -10.77 17.58
CA SER A 114 6.73 -12.15 17.68
C SER A 114 7.88 -13.17 17.53
N LEU A 115 8.84 -12.86 16.65
CA LEU A 115 10.02 -13.70 16.47
C LEU A 115 11.03 -13.59 17.61
N ALA A 116 11.22 -12.38 18.16
CA ALA A 116 12.12 -12.18 19.30
C ALA A 116 11.65 -12.91 20.57
N LYS A 117 10.33 -13.05 20.74
CA LYS A 117 9.72 -13.80 21.86
C LYS A 117 9.54 -15.29 21.58
N ASN A 118 9.91 -15.78 20.40
CA ASN A 118 9.61 -17.14 19.93
C ASN A 118 8.11 -17.50 19.95
N GLU A 119 7.24 -16.50 19.79
CA GLU A 119 5.76 -16.65 19.82
C GLU A 119 5.17 -16.90 18.43
N PHE A 120 5.96 -16.79 17.36
CA PHE A 120 5.47 -16.94 15.99
C PHE A 120 5.41 -18.38 15.54
N THR A 121 4.19 -18.82 15.23
CA THR A 121 3.95 -20.10 14.54
C THR A 121 3.34 -19.81 13.16
N PRO A 122 3.99 -20.24 12.05
CA PRO A 122 3.49 -19.95 10.71
C PRO A 122 2.22 -20.75 10.42
N ILE A 123 1.07 -20.09 10.44
CA ILE A 123 -0.21 -20.69 10.04
C ILE A 123 -0.46 -20.31 8.57
N LYS A 124 -0.60 -21.31 7.70
CA LYS A 124 -0.91 -21.12 6.29
C LYS A 124 -2.40 -21.28 6.06
N ILE A 125 -2.96 -20.40 5.24
CA ILE A 125 -4.33 -20.55 4.73
C ILE A 125 -4.30 -21.63 3.64
N THR A 126 -5.12 -22.66 3.79
CA THR A 126 -5.22 -23.75 2.81
C THR A 126 -6.06 -23.32 1.59
N PRO A 127 -5.85 -23.94 0.41
CA PRO A 127 -6.71 -23.69 -0.75
C PRO A 127 -8.20 -24.01 -0.47
N GLN A 128 -8.49 -25.01 0.36
CA GLN A 128 -9.85 -25.39 0.75
C GLN A 128 -10.53 -24.32 1.61
N GLU A 129 -9.84 -23.78 2.62
CA GLU A 129 -10.34 -22.68 3.45
C GLU A 129 -10.63 -21.43 2.60
N ARG A 130 -9.73 -21.12 1.66
CA ARG A 130 -9.88 -20.01 0.76
C ARG A 130 -11.07 -20.20 -0.20
N ALA A 131 -11.20 -21.39 -0.80
CA ALA A 131 -12.34 -21.71 -1.68
C ALA A 131 -13.68 -21.63 -0.94
N PHE A 132 -13.74 -22.09 0.32
CA PHE A 132 -14.94 -21.95 1.15
C PHE A 132 -15.30 -20.49 1.42
N LYS A 133 -14.30 -19.66 1.80
CA LYS A 133 -14.47 -18.22 2.00
C LYS A 133 -14.97 -17.53 0.72
N HIS A 134 -14.37 -17.84 -0.43
CA HIS A 134 -14.74 -17.28 -1.73
C HIS A 134 -16.16 -17.66 -2.12
N LYS A 135 -16.54 -18.94 -1.95
CA LYS A 135 -17.93 -19.37 -2.20
C LYS A 135 -18.91 -18.54 -1.39
N TYR A 136 -18.62 -18.24 -0.12
CA TYR A 136 -19.48 -17.41 0.71
C TYR A 136 -19.53 -15.95 0.25
N ILE A 137 -18.36 -15.35 -0.09
CA ILE A 137 -18.28 -13.94 -0.52
C ILE A 137 -19.05 -13.73 -1.84
N TYR A 138 -18.82 -14.58 -2.84
CA TYR A 138 -19.34 -14.37 -4.20
C TYR A 138 -20.79 -14.84 -4.41
N THR A 139 -21.46 -15.38 -3.38
CA THR A 139 -22.92 -15.58 -3.38
C THR A 139 -23.68 -14.32 -2.99
N LYS A 140 -23.00 -13.30 -2.41
CA LYS A 140 -23.61 -12.04 -2.00
C LYS A 140 -23.83 -11.11 -3.20
N THR A 141 -24.68 -10.10 -3.01
CA THR A 141 -24.79 -8.98 -3.96
C THR A 141 -23.52 -8.12 -3.89
N PRO A 142 -23.03 -7.61 -5.02
CA PRO A 142 -21.89 -6.70 -5.01
C PRO A 142 -22.18 -5.45 -4.18
N ILE A 143 -21.21 -5.05 -3.34
CA ILE A 143 -21.28 -3.79 -2.60
C ILE A 143 -20.94 -2.60 -3.51
N LEU A 144 -20.07 -2.82 -4.51
CA LEU A 144 -19.65 -1.82 -5.50
C LEU A 144 -19.68 -2.44 -6.89
N GLU A 145 -20.31 -1.73 -7.84
CA GLU A 145 -20.34 -2.08 -9.26
C GLU A 145 -19.82 -0.91 -10.08
N ILE A 146 -18.83 -1.16 -10.90
CA ILE A 146 -18.21 -0.21 -11.82
C ILE A 146 -18.53 -0.67 -13.24
N LEU A 147 -19.10 0.23 -14.06
CA LEU A 147 -19.54 -0.08 -15.42
C LEU A 147 -19.03 0.98 -16.40
N ASN A 148 -18.15 0.56 -17.32
CA ASN A 148 -17.59 1.35 -18.42
C ASN A 148 -17.08 2.73 -17.99
N ILE A 149 -16.40 2.80 -16.84
CA ILE A 149 -15.86 4.03 -16.27
C ILE A 149 -14.71 4.53 -17.14
N LYS A 150 -14.78 5.83 -17.47
CA LYS A 150 -13.71 6.58 -18.15
C LYS A 150 -13.36 7.83 -17.35
N LYS A 151 -12.08 8.15 -17.31
CA LYS A 151 -11.57 9.40 -16.78
C LYS A 151 -10.49 9.94 -17.70
N GLU A 152 -10.77 11.11 -18.27
CA GLU A 152 -9.88 11.83 -19.15
C GLU A 152 -9.45 13.15 -18.51
N TYR A 153 -8.18 13.48 -18.66
CA TYR A 153 -7.64 14.80 -18.32
C TYR A 153 -7.24 15.52 -19.59
N TYR A 154 -7.53 16.80 -19.63
CA TYR A 154 -7.23 17.67 -20.75
C TYR A 154 -6.10 18.62 -20.33
N SER A 155 -4.98 18.61 -21.06
CA SER A 155 -3.88 19.55 -20.85
C SER A 155 -3.74 20.45 -22.07
N ASP A 156 -3.64 21.75 -21.85
CA ASP A 156 -3.32 22.70 -22.91
C ASP A 156 -1.81 22.60 -23.21
N VAL A 157 -1.48 22.13 -24.40
CA VAL A 157 -0.08 22.02 -24.87
C VAL A 157 0.21 23.17 -25.81
N GLY A 158 0.76 24.27 -25.27
CA GLY A 158 1.37 25.39 -26.02
C GLY A 158 0.41 26.32 -26.74
N PHE A 159 0.99 27.34 -27.40
CA PHE A 159 0.34 28.50 -28.02
C PHE A 159 -0.60 28.18 -29.23
N LEU A 160 -0.66 26.91 -29.67
CA LEU A 160 -1.41 26.46 -30.84
C LEU A 160 -2.57 25.48 -30.53
N ASN A 161 -3.24 25.63 -29.39
CA ASN A 161 -4.56 25.02 -29.05
C ASN A 161 -4.77 23.52 -29.37
N LYS A 162 -3.74 22.67 -29.33
CA LYS A 162 -3.94 21.22 -29.36
C LYS A 162 -4.08 20.71 -27.91
N LYS A 163 -5.31 20.40 -27.50
CA LYS A 163 -5.56 19.73 -26.22
C LYS A 163 -4.98 18.30 -26.29
N LYS A 164 -4.03 17.99 -25.43
CA LYS A 164 -3.58 16.62 -25.25
C LYS A 164 -4.54 15.93 -24.28
N ILE A 165 -5.19 14.85 -24.71
CA ILE A 165 -6.07 14.04 -23.89
C ILE A 165 -5.24 12.92 -23.28
N VAL A 166 -5.28 12.81 -21.94
CA VAL A 166 -4.70 11.70 -21.19
C VAL A 166 -5.84 10.87 -20.62
N LYS A 167 -6.01 9.66 -21.12
CA LYS A 167 -7.01 8.70 -20.63
C LYS A 167 -6.43 7.97 -19.42
N ALA A 168 -6.65 8.50 -18.23
CA ALA A 168 -6.15 7.90 -17.00
C ALA A 168 -6.93 6.64 -16.61
N VAL A 169 -8.22 6.56 -16.97
CA VAL A 169 -9.07 5.37 -16.86
C VAL A 169 -9.84 5.27 -18.17
N ASP A 170 -9.77 4.12 -18.84
CA ASP A 170 -10.37 3.91 -20.15
C ASP A 170 -11.18 2.59 -20.19
N ASP A 171 -12.48 2.72 -20.01
CA ASP A 171 -13.47 1.64 -20.15
C ASP A 171 -13.33 0.50 -19.13
N ILE A 172 -13.24 0.87 -17.84
CA ILE A 172 -13.09 -0.10 -16.75
C ILE A 172 -14.44 -0.57 -16.22
N SER A 173 -14.61 -1.90 -16.10
CA SER A 173 -15.78 -2.53 -15.49
C SER A 173 -15.37 -3.68 -14.58
N PHE A 174 -15.84 -3.68 -13.33
CA PHE A 174 -15.65 -4.75 -12.35
C PHE A 174 -16.65 -4.62 -11.19
N LYS A 175 -16.67 -5.64 -10.33
CA LYS A 175 -17.51 -5.68 -9.12
C LYS A 175 -16.63 -5.96 -7.91
N VAL A 176 -17.07 -5.46 -6.74
CA VAL A 176 -16.48 -5.78 -5.44
C VAL A 176 -17.59 -6.29 -4.53
N PHE A 177 -17.30 -7.36 -3.79
CA PHE A 177 -18.28 -8.01 -2.92
C PHE A 177 -18.03 -7.69 -1.45
N GLU A 178 -19.06 -7.74 -0.63
CA GLU A 178 -18.94 -7.42 0.79
C GLU A 178 -18.03 -8.43 1.52
N GLY A 179 -17.03 -7.90 2.23
CA GLY A 179 -16.02 -8.70 2.93
C GLY A 179 -14.87 -9.18 2.04
N GLU A 180 -14.84 -8.78 0.75
CA GLU A 180 -13.74 -9.04 -0.16
C GLU A 180 -12.56 -8.09 0.05
N THR A 181 -11.36 -8.51 -0.31
CA THR A 181 -10.23 -7.63 -0.60
C THR A 181 -9.89 -7.75 -2.09
N LEU A 182 -10.21 -6.71 -2.87
CA LEU A 182 -9.77 -6.59 -4.25
C LEU A 182 -8.39 -5.92 -4.29
N GLY A 183 -7.37 -6.65 -4.73
CA GLY A 183 -6.04 -6.10 -4.99
C GLY A 183 -6.00 -5.38 -6.34
N LEU A 184 -5.48 -4.17 -6.37
CA LEU A 184 -5.32 -3.37 -7.59
C LEU A 184 -3.84 -3.08 -7.83
N VAL A 185 -3.26 -3.66 -8.89
CA VAL A 185 -1.83 -3.58 -9.22
C VAL A 185 -1.59 -3.06 -10.62
N GLY A 186 -0.37 -2.63 -10.89
CA GLY A 186 0.12 -2.14 -12.19
C GLY A 186 1.23 -1.13 -11.99
N GLU A 187 1.90 -0.73 -13.07
CA GLU A 187 2.98 0.26 -13.05
C GLU A 187 2.52 1.63 -12.55
N SER A 188 3.49 2.47 -12.12
CA SER A 188 3.19 3.85 -11.72
C SER A 188 2.61 4.62 -12.90
N GLY A 189 1.56 5.41 -12.63
CA GLY A 189 0.88 6.19 -13.68
C GLY A 189 -0.14 5.42 -14.52
N CYS A 190 -0.36 4.11 -14.32
CA CYS A 190 -1.36 3.35 -15.08
C CYS A 190 -2.83 3.65 -14.70
N GLY A 191 -3.08 4.55 -13.71
CA GLY A 191 -4.43 5.03 -13.37
C GLY A 191 -5.04 4.50 -12.07
N LYS A 192 -4.33 3.69 -11.25
CA LYS A 192 -4.83 3.10 -10.00
C LYS A 192 -5.40 4.12 -9.01
N SER A 193 -4.59 5.08 -8.60
CA SER A 193 -5.03 6.12 -7.65
C SER A 193 -6.12 7.02 -8.25
N THR A 194 -6.07 7.27 -9.57
CA THR A 194 -7.16 7.97 -10.28
C THR A 194 -8.47 7.18 -10.19
N LEU A 195 -8.43 5.87 -10.41
CA LEU A 195 -9.62 5.01 -10.26
C LEU A 195 -10.17 5.06 -8.83
N GLY A 196 -9.30 4.96 -7.81
CA GLY A 196 -9.67 5.10 -6.40
C GLY A 196 -10.37 6.44 -6.12
N ARG A 197 -9.82 7.56 -6.62
CA ARG A 197 -10.41 8.90 -6.47
C ARG A 197 -11.74 9.06 -7.19
N VAL A 198 -11.89 8.43 -8.36
CA VAL A 198 -13.15 8.41 -9.12
C VAL A 198 -14.23 7.60 -8.38
N ILE A 199 -13.88 6.46 -7.80
CA ILE A 199 -14.80 5.66 -6.97
C ILE A 199 -15.32 6.48 -5.77
N LEU A 200 -14.44 7.23 -5.11
CA LEU A 200 -14.78 8.11 -3.99
C LEU A 200 -15.51 9.40 -4.40
N GLN A 201 -15.72 9.62 -5.69
CA GLN A 201 -16.26 10.87 -6.24
C GLN A 201 -15.48 12.12 -5.75
N LEU A 202 -14.17 11.96 -5.53
CA LEU A 202 -13.23 13.08 -5.35
C LEU A 202 -12.90 13.70 -6.70
N ASP A 203 -12.75 12.86 -7.73
CA ASP A 203 -12.67 13.24 -9.14
C ASP A 203 -13.91 12.71 -9.87
N LYS A 204 -14.59 13.56 -10.63
CA LYS A 204 -15.73 13.14 -11.45
C LYS A 204 -15.25 12.25 -12.60
N SER A 205 -15.94 11.14 -12.88
CA SER A 205 -15.74 10.37 -14.10
C SER A 205 -16.10 11.20 -15.33
N THR A 206 -15.47 10.91 -16.47
CA THR A 206 -15.86 11.50 -17.77
C THR A 206 -17.13 10.82 -18.30
N SER A 207 -17.26 9.51 -18.10
CA SER A 207 -18.44 8.71 -18.43
C SER A 207 -18.47 7.41 -17.64
N GLY A 208 -19.54 6.64 -17.75
CA GLY A 208 -19.77 5.37 -17.09
C GLY A 208 -20.61 5.51 -15.82
N SER A 209 -20.78 4.42 -15.08
CA SER A 209 -21.65 4.31 -13.91
C SER A 209 -20.89 3.67 -12.75
N ILE A 210 -21.09 4.20 -11.54
CA ILE A 210 -20.59 3.64 -10.28
C ILE A 210 -21.77 3.46 -9.34
N LYS A 211 -22.07 2.22 -9.00
CA LYS A 211 -23.12 1.91 -8.04
C LYS A 211 -22.56 1.38 -6.74
N TYR A 212 -22.93 1.99 -5.64
CA TYR A 212 -22.63 1.51 -4.30
C TYR A 212 -23.93 1.05 -3.63
N LYS A 213 -23.99 -0.23 -3.24
CA LYS A 213 -25.22 -0.87 -2.72
C LYS A 213 -26.44 -0.59 -3.61
N GLY A 214 -26.26 -0.68 -4.94
CA GLY A 214 -27.29 -0.43 -5.95
C GLY A 214 -27.61 1.05 -6.23
N LYS A 215 -27.05 2.01 -5.43
CA LYS A 215 -27.29 3.45 -5.63
C LYS A 215 -26.21 4.04 -6.54
N GLU A 216 -26.65 4.73 -7.62
CA GLU A 216 -25.73 5.41 -8.55
C GLU A 216 -25.02 6.58 -7.86
N LEU A 217 -23.68 6.61 -7.92
CA LEU A 217 -22.86 7.66 -7.28
C LEU A 217 -22.60 8.86 -8.17
N THR A 218 -22.49 8.65 -9.47
CA THR A 218 -22.06 9.68 -10.43
C THR A 218 -23.07 10.83 -10.57
N THR A 219 -24.31 10.59 -10.16
CA THR A 219 -25.43 11.55 -10.23
C THR A 219 -25.81 12.19 -8.90
N LEU A 220 -25.09 11.81 -7.80
CA LEU A 220 -25.42 12.32 -6.46
C LEU A 220 -25.08 13.80 -6.30
N SER A 221 -25.93 14.48 -5.55
CA SER A 221 -25.65 15.84 -5.08
C SER A 221 -24.48 15.88 -4.06
N PRO A 222 -23.82 17.03 -3.88
CA PRO A 222 -22.75 17.16 -2.88
C PRO A 222 -23.17 16.78 -1.45
N ASN A 223 -24.41 17.05 -1.07
CA ASN A 223 -24.94 16.70 0.24
C ASN A 223 -25.14 15.18 0.42
N GLU A 224 -25.58 14.49 -0.63
CA GLU A 224 -25.70 13.02 -0.62
C GLU A 224 -24.33 12.37 -0.61
N LEU A 225 -23.37 12.87 -1.40
CA LEU A 225 -21.98 12.41 -1.37
C LEU A 225 -21.35 12.60 0.00
N ARG A 226 -21.61 13.73 0.68
CA ARG A 226 -21.13 13.95 2.05
C ARG A 226 -21.63 12.88 3.01
N LYS A 227 -22.91 12.48 2.93
CA LYS A 227 -23.47 11.40 3.75
C LYS A 227 -22.81 10.05 3.44
N LEU A 228 -22.58 9.77 2.15
CA LEU A 228 -21.95 8.53 1.68
C LEU A 228 -20.49 8.38 2.13
N ARG A 229 -19.78 9.51 2.31
CA ARG A 229 -18.39 9.50 2.79
C ARG A 229 -18.20 8.88 4.17
N LYS A 230 -19.29 8.67 4.93
CA LYS A 230 -19.24 7.84 6.14
C LYS A 230 -18.98 6.38 5.80
N ASP A 231 -19.61 5.86 4.75
CA ASP A 231 -19.60 4.44 4.40
C ASP A 231 -18.38 4.04 3.54
N ILE A 232 -17.86 4.98 2.75
CA ILE A 232 -16.71 4.75 1.85
C ILE A 232 -15.55 5.66 2.28
N GLN A 233 -14.45 5.08 2.71
CA GLN A 233 -13.31 5.79 3.26
C GLN A 233 -12.02 5.51 2.47
N LEU A 234 -11.02 6.38 2.64
CA LEU A 234 -9.71 6.29 2.02
C LEU A 234 -8.62 6.30 3.11
N ILE A 235 -7.71 5.33 3.03
CA ILE A 235 -6.42 5.40 3.73
C ILE A 235 -5.39 5.89 2.73
N PHE A 236 -4.82 7.05 2.99
CA PHE A 236 -3.89 7.74 2.08
C PHE A 236 -2.50 7.11 2.07
N GLN A 237 -1.79 7.29 0.97
CA GLN A 237 -0.41 6.87 0.75
C GLN A 237 0.56 7.54 1.76
N ASP A 238 0.43 8.85 1.95
CA ASP A 238 1.28 9.60 2.87
C ASP A 238 0.51 9.94 4.16
N PRO A 239 0.85 9.24 5.27
CA PRO A 239 0.20 9.51 6.54
C PRO A 239 0.55 10.89 7.12
N TYR A 240 1.68 11.48 6.71
CA TYR A 240 2.10 12.80 7.19
C TYR A 240 1.22 13.90 6.62
N SER A 241 1.02 13.92 5.30
CA SER A 241 0.18 14.92 4.64
C SER A 241 -1.31 14.78 4.95
N SER A 242 -1.72 13.60 5.43
CA SER A 242 -3.12 13.30 5.77
C SER A 242 -3.56 13.83 7.15
N LEU A 243 -2.63 14.21 8.02
CA LEU A 243 -2.90 14.68 9.39
C LEU A 243 -2.60 16.17 9.50
N ASN A 244 -3.49 16.92 10.17
CA ASN A 244 -3.22 18.32 10.49
C ASN A 244 -2.16 18.42 11.60
N PRO A 245 -0.95 18.96 11.35
CA PRO A 245 0.13 18.97 12.34
C PRO A 245 -0.15 19.82 13.58
N ARG A 246 -1.20 20.65 13.55
CA ARG A 246 -1.59 21.54 14.64
C ARG A 246 -2.74 20.98 15.52
N MET A 247 -3.26 19.81 15.17
CA MET A 247 -4.32 19.15 15.93
C MET A 247 -3.78 17.97 16.72
N LEU A 248 -4.32 17.75 17.91
CA LEU A 248 -4.05 16.55 18.69
C LEU A 248 -4.60 15.30 17.97
N ILE A 249 -3.96 14.17 18.17
CA ILE A 249 -4.37 12.89 17.57
C ILE A 249 -5.82 12.55 17.90
N GLY A 250 -6.19 12.72 19.17
CA GLY A 250 -7.58 12.48 19.62
C GLY A 250 -8.60 13.36 18.90
N GLU A 251 -8.28 14.64 18.72
CA GLU A 251 -9.13 15.59 17.98
C GLU A 251 -9.22 15.23 16.51
N THR A 252 -8.08 14.87 15.88
CA THR A 252 -8.03 14.44 14.46
C THR A 252 -8.92 13.23 14.18
N ILE A 253 -9.04 12.30 15.14
CA ILE A 253 -9.92 11.12 15.01
C ILE A 253 -11.37 11.50 15.33
N MET A 254 -11.59 12.42 16.29
CA MET A 254 -12.95 12.87 16.68
C MET A 254 -13.61 13.77 15.65
N GLU A 255 -12.85 14.58 14.91
CA GLU A 255 -13.38 15.55 13.94
C GLU A 255 -14.37 14.93 12.94
N PRO A 256 -14.03 13.87 12.18
CA PRO A 256 -14.98 13.25 11.27
C PRO A 256 -16.19 12.64 12.01
N MET A 257 -16.04 12.17 13.24
CA MET A 257 -17.16 11.68 14.05
C MET A 257 -18.14 12.81 14.39
N GLN A 258 -17.63 14.01 14.72
CA GLN A 258 -18.45 15.18 14.97
C GLN A 258 -19.20 15.63 13.71
N VAL A 259 -18.49 15.71 12.57
CA VAL A 259 -19.06 16.11 11.27
C VAL A 259 -20.21 15.19 10.84
N HIS A 260 -20.10 13.87 11.11
CA HIS A 260 -21.08 12.86 10.74
C HIS A 260 -22.00 12.46 11.90
N GLN A 261 -21.96 13.21 13.01
CA GLN A 261 -22.84 13.03 14.20
C GLN A 261 -22.76 11.60 14.80
N ILE A 262 -21.56 11.01 14.81
CA ILE A 262 -21.30 9.72 15.46
C ILE A 262 -21.04 9.99 16.94
N GLY A 263 -21.74 9.27 17.81
CA GLY A 263 -21.73 9.48 19.27
C GLY A 263 -22.57 10.69 19.72
N LYS A 264 -23.19 10.59 20.87
CA LYS A 264 -24.16 11.57 21.40
C LYS A 264 -23.51 12.87 21.88
N ASN A 265 -22.26 12.77 22.38
CA ASN A 265 -21.51 13.90 22.96
C ASN A 265 -20.00 13.65 22.86
N ASP A 266 -19.19 14.65 23.21
CA ASP A 266 -17.73 14.55 23.10
C ASP A 266 -17.10 13.56 24.09
N ARG A 267 -17.74 13.31 25.24
CA ARG A 267 -17.28 12.28 26.18
C ARG A 267 -17.41 10.88 25.58
N GLU A 268 -18.52 10.58 24.94
CA GLU A 268 -18.74 9.30 24.24
C GLU A 268 -17.76 9.13 23.07
N ARG A 269 -17.57 10.19 22.26
CA ARG A 269 -16.59 10.21 21.16
C ARG A 269 -15.18 9.96 21.68
N LYS A 270 -14.76 10.65 22.75
CA LYS A 270 -13.44 10.45 23.37
C LYS A 270 -13.24 9.00 23.82
N ASN A 271 -14.21 8.41 24.50
CA ASN A 271 -14.14 7.01 24.93
C ASN A 271 -14.01 6.06 23.72
N LYS A 272 -14.77 6.32 22.65
CA LYS A 272 -14.68 5.56 21.42
C LYS A 272 -13.30 5.72 20.74
N VAL A 273 -12.75 6.92 20.70
CA VAL A 273 -11.39 7.17 20.16
C VAL A 273 -10.34 6.42 20.97
N ILE A 274 -10.44 6.40 22.30
CA ILE A 274 -9.52 5.65 23.17
C ILE A 274 -9.62 4.14 22.89
N SER A 275 -10.81 3.62 22.66
CA SER A 275 -11.00 2.22 22.27
C SER A 275 -10.39 1.93 20.89
N ILE A 276 -10.61 2.81 19.92
CA ILE A 276 -10.04 2.70 18.57
C ILE A 276 -8.51 2.78 18.59
N LEU A 277 -7.92 3.68 19.38
CA LEU A 277 -6.46 3.74 19.54
C LEU A 277 -5.91 2.40 20.02
N LYS A 278 -6.56 1.74 20.98
CA LYS A 278 -6.17 0.41 21.43
C LYS A 278 -6.30 -0.65 20.34
N SER A 279 -7.37 -0.63 19.53
CA SER A 279 -7.56 -1.59 18.42
C SER A 279 -6.54 -1.42 17.31
N VAL A 280 -5.90 -0.24 17.17
CA VAL A 280 -4.77 -0.03 16.27
C VAL A 280 -3.41 -0.12 16.98
N GLU A 281 -3.36 -0.77 18.15
CA GLU A 281 -2.14 -0.98 18.96
C GLU A 281 -1.42 0.31 19.34
N LEU A 282 -2.17 1.37 19.64
CA LEU A 282 -1.67 2.62 20.21
C LEU A 282 -2.21 2.81 21.64
N ASP A 283 -1.34 3.26 22.53
CA ASP A 283 -1.73 3.55 23.92
C ASP A 283 -2.68 4.76 23.99
N ALA A 284 -3.54 4.79 25.00
CA ALA A 284 -4.49 5.88 25.22
C ALA A 284 -3.81 7.26 25.37
N SER A 285 -2.54 7.31 25.81
CA SER A 285 -1.77 8.56 25.93
C SER A 285 -1.55 9.26 24.58
N PHE A 286 -1.64 8.52 23.47
CA PHE A 286 -1.54 9.09 22.13
C PHE A 286 -2.68 10.08 21.83
N PHE A 287 -3.78 10.02 22.54
CA PHE A 287 -4.88 10.99 22.39
C PHE A 287 -4.42 12.44 22.49
N ASN A 288 -3.47 12.72 23.40
CA ASN A 288 -2.97 14.07 23.70
C ASN A 288 -1.63 14.40 23.01
N ARG A 289 -1.19 13.60 22.04
CA ARG A 289 0.03 13.86 21.24
C ARG A 289 -0.29 14.56 19.95
N TYR A 290 0.74 15.22 19.40
CA TYR A 290 0.70 15.81 18.06
C TYR A 290 1.29 14.85 17.01
N PRO A 291 0.91 14.97 15.72
CA PRO A 291 1.44 14.13 14.65
C PRO A 291 2.97 14.13 14.53
N HIS A 292 3.64 15.24 14.80
CA HIS A 292 5.10 15.34 14.70
C HIS A 292 5.85 14.54 15.79
N GLU A 293 5.19 14.18 16.88
CA GLU A 293 5.75 13.35 17.95
C GLU A 293 5.71 11.84 17.64
N LEU A 294 5.12 11.44 16.50
CA LEU A 294 4.88 10.06 16.13
C LEU A 294 5.86 9.59 15.04
N SER A 295 6.22 8.30 15.09
CA SER A 295 6.91 7.63 13.96
C SER A 295 6.00 7.47 12.75
N GLY A 296 6.56 7.16 11.56
CA GLY A 296 5.78 6.92 10.34
C GLY A 296 4.70 5.84 10.51
N GLY A 297 5.05 4.71 11.10
CA GLY A 297 4.09 3.62 11.36
C GLY A 297 3.01 3.99 12.39
N GLN A 298 3.35 4.78 13.42
CA GLN A 298 2.36 5.29 14.37
C GLN A 298 1.39 6.27 13.72
N ARG A 299 1.87 7.16 12.83
CA ARG A 299 1.00 8.05 12.04
C ARG A 299 0.07 7.25 11.12
N GLN A 300 0.57 6.19 10.49
CA GLN A 300 -0.25 5.32 9.66
C GLN A 300 -1.38 4.67 10.47
N ARG A 301 -1.07 4.16 11.67
CA ARG A 301 -2.08 3.61 12.60
C ARG A 301 -3.12 4.66 13.03
N VAL A 302 -2.72 5.91 13.22
CA VAL A 302 -3.65 7.04 13.45
C VAL A 302 -4.54 7.28 12.22
N GLY A 303 -4.00 7.26 11.01
CA GLY A 303 -4.77 7.36 9.77
C GLY A 303 -5.80 6.25 9.64
N ILE A 304 -5.42 5.00 9.98
CA ILE A 304 -6.33 3.85 10.06
C ILE A 304 -7.40 4.10 11.15
N ALA A 305 -6.99 4.52 12.34
CA ALA A 305 -7.91 4.82 13.45
C ALA A 305 -8.97 5.86 13.06
N ARG A 306 -8.57 6.95 12.39
CA ARG A 306 -9.48 7.97 11.88
C ARG A 306 -10.47 7.40 10.87
N THR A 307 -10.01 6.50 10.00
CA THR A 307 -10.83 5.83 8.99
C THR A 307 -11.87 4.91 9.64
N ILE A 308 -11.46 4.03 10.56
CA ILE A 308 -12.37 3.07 11.20
C ILE A 308 -13.33 3.72 12.20
N ALA A 309 -13.01 4.92 12.71
CA ALA A 309 -13.90 5.69 13.59
C ALA A 309 -15.25 6.02 12.93
N MET A 310 -15.29 6.01 11.60
CA MET A 310 -16.50 6.21 10.80
C MET A 310 -17.33 4.94 10.60
N GLU A 311 -16.82 3.75 11.01
CA GLU A 311 -17.44 2.44 10.79
C GLU A 311 -17.80 2.19 9.31
N PRO A 312 -16.85 2.39 8.39
CA PRO A 312 -17.11 2.29 6.96
C PRO A 312 -17.45 0.85 6.57
N LYS A 313 -18.02 0.68 5.39
CA LYS A 313 -18.25 -0.65 4.78
C LYS A 313 -17.25 -0.95 3.66
N LEU A 314 -16.74 0.09 3.01
CA LEU A 314 -15.72 -0.01 1.97
C LEU A 314 -14.57 0.94 2.29
N ILE A 315 -13.35 0.40 2.28
CA ILE A 315 -12.13 1.18 2.48
C ILE A 315 -11.23 1.00 1.25
N ILE A 316 -10.80 2.11 0.67
CA ILE A 316 -9.77 2.12 -0.36
C ILE A 316 -8.44 2.39 0.35
N CYS A 317 -7.49 1.46 0.23
CA CYS A 317 -6.13 1.62 0.72
C CYS A 317 -5.24 2.02 -0.46
N ASP A 318 -4.91 3.30 -0.62
CA ASP A 318 -4.08 3.78 -1.72
C ASP A 318 -2.62 3.86 -1.27
N GLU A 319 -1.84 2.82 -1.64
CA GLU A 319 -0.43 2.64 -1.29
C GLU A 319 -0.12 2.85 0.20
N SER A 320 -1.05 2.45 1.06
CA SER A 320 -1.09 2.75 2.49
C SER A 320 0.07 2.19 3.32
N VAL A 321 0.91 1.35 2.74
CA VAL A 321 2.08 0.74 3.43
C VAL A 321 3.39 0.95 2.68
N SER A 322 3.39 1.62 1.53
CA SER A 322 4.57 1.76 0.66
C SER A 322 5.70 2.59 1.25
N ALA A 323 5.38 3.55 2.12
CA ALA A 323 6.35 4.43 2.78
C ALA A 323 6.85 3.88 4.14
N LEU A 324 6.47 2.65 4.49
CA LEU A 324 6.83 2.03 5.76
C LEU A 324 7.98 1.03 5.57
N ASP A 325 8.87 0.94 6.57
CA ASP A 325 9.85 -0.12 6.61
C ASP A 325 9.19 -1.51 6.72
N ILE A 326 9.86 -2.56 6.25
CA ILE A 326 9.32 -3.93 6.15
C ILE A 326 8.72 -4.42 7.47
N SER A 327 9.33 -4.07 8.59
CA SER A 327 8.90 -4.54 9.91
C SER A 327 7.59 -3.90 10.35
N VAL A 328 7.43 -2.62 10.10
CA VAL A 328 6.20 -1.86 10.37
C VAL A 328 5.13 -2.20 9.35
N GLN A 329 5.52 -2.42 8.09
CA GLN A 329 4.62 -2.87 7.02
C GLN A 329 3.91 -4.18 7.40
N ALA A 330 4.64 -5.19 7.89
CA ALA A 330 4.05 -6.46 8.34
C ALA A 330 3.03 -6.26 9.47
N GLN A 331 3.33 -5.40 10.44
CA GLN A 331 2.40 -5.08 11.53
C GLN A 331 1.12 -4.42 11.03
N VAL A 332 1.24 -3.43 10.12
CA VAL A 332 0.07 -2.73 9.56
C VAL A 332 -0.78 -3.65 8.69
N LEU A 333 -0.17 -4.55 7.91
CA LEU A 333 -0.90 -5.55 7.11
C LEU A 333 -1.67 -6.54 7.99
N ASN A 334 -1.06 -7.03 9.06
CA ASN A 334 -1.73 -7.88 10.04
C ASN A 334 -2.91 -7.13 10.69
N LEU A 335 -2.68 -5.90 11.13
CA LEU A 335 -3.73 -5.04 11.70
C LEU A 335 -4.91 -4.85 10.74
N LEU A 336 -4.66 -4.57 9.45
CA LEU A 336 -5.73 -4.41 8.46
C LEU A 336 -6.55 -5.71 8.28
N ASN A 337 -5.89 -6.88 8.33
CA ASN A 337 -6.57 -8.17 8.26
C ASN A 337 -7.40 -8.44 9.53
N GLU A 338 -6.88 -8.16 10.73
CA GLU A 338 -7.62 -8.26 12.00
C GLU A 338 -8.86 -7.35 11.99
N LEU A 339 -8.69 -6.08 11.64
CA LEU A 339 -9.79 -5.14 11.53
C LEU A 339 -10.84 -5.58 10.48
N LYS A 340 -10.42 -6.23 9.38
CA LYS A 340 -11.34 -6.81 8.41
C LYS A 340 -12.17 -7.95 9.01
N GLU A 341 -11.55 -8.83 9.79
CA GLU A 341 -12.25 -9.95 10.45
C GLU A 341 -13.21 -9.43 11.54
N ASP A 342 -12.78 -8.46 12.34
CA ASP A 342 -13.55 -7.92 13.48
C ASP A 342 -14.74 -7.05 13.04
N TYR A 343 -14.58 -6.22 12.02
CA TYR A 343 -15.57 -5.23 11.61
C TYR A 343 -16.27 -5.56 10.27
N GLY A 344 -15.82 -6.60 9.57
CA GLY A 344 -16.40 -7.01 8.28
C GLY A 344 -16.10 -6.02 7.15
N PHE A 345 -14.95 -5.34 7.16
CA PHE A 345 -14.60 -4.36 6.14
C PHE A 345 -14.39 -5.02 4.76
N THR A 346 -14.75 -4.27 3.72
CA THR A 346 -14.40 -4.58 2.33
C THR A 346 -13.24 -3.67 1.92
N TYR A 347 -12.21 -4.22 1.27
CA TYR A 347 -11.06 -3.43 0.84
C TYR A 347 -10.91 -3.39 -0.69
N ILE A 348 -10.53 -2.21 -1.22
CA ILE A 348 -9.82 -2.08 -2.48
C ILE A 348 -8.39 -1.71 -2.10
N PHE A 349 -7.46 -2.65 -2.29
CA PHE A 349 -6.08 -2.52 -1.83
C PHE A 349 -5.16 -2.22 -3.02
N ILE A 350 -4.73 -0.96 -3.15
CA ILE A 350 -3.87 -0.47 -4.21
C ILE A 350 -2.42 -0.52 -3.71
N SER A 351 -1.56 -1.20 -4.44
CA SER A 351 -0.11 -1.21 -4.17
C SER A 351 0.68 -1.54 -5.43
N HIS A 352 1.92 -1.10 -5.47
CA HIS A 352 2.90 -1.52 -6.46
C HIS A 352 3.71 -2.74 -5.97
N ASP A 353 3.68 -3.07 -4.68
CA ASP A 353 4.30 -4.30 -4.16
C ASP A 353 3.33 -5.49 -4.31
N LEU A 354 3.64 -6.31 -5.31
CA LEU A 354 2.87 -7.50 -5.64
C LEU A 354 2.86 -8.56 -4.53
N ALA A 355 3.93 -8.67 -3.74
CA ALA A 355 3.98 -9.63 -2.63
C ALA A 355 3.02 -9.22 -1.51
N VAL A 356 2.93 -7.92 -1.24
CA VAL A 356 1.98 -7.34 -0.30
C VAL A 356 0.53 -7.57 -0.77
N VAL A 357 0.26 -7.30 -2.05
CA VAL A 357 -1.09 -7.51 -2.61
C VAL A 357 -1.46 -8.99 -2.58
N LYS A 358 -0.55 -9.90 -2.89
CA LYS A 358 -0.79 -11.34 -2.77
C LYS A 358 -1.19 -11.75 -1.36
N PHE A 359 -0.56 -11.17 -0.34
CA PHE A 359 -0.91 -11.46 1.06
C PHE A 359 -2.34 -10.99 1.41
N MET A 360 -2.75 -9.81 0.91
CA MET A 360 -4.01 -9.18 1.27
C MET A 360 -5.21 -9.63 0.42
N ALA A 361 -5.02 -9.81 -0.90
CA ALA A 361 -6.11 -9.84 -1.86
C ALA A 361 -6.79 -11.22 -2.00
N ASP A 362 -8.10 -11.21 -2.09
CA ASP A 362 -8.93 -12.34 -2.50
C ASP A 362 -8.97 -12.41 -4.05
N GLN A 363 -9.23 -11.29 -4.74
CA GLN A 363 -9.09 -11.14 -6.18
C GLN A 363 -8.01 -10.14 -6.54
N LEU A 364 -7.43 -10.28 -7.71
CA LEU A 364 -6.45 -9.38 -8.29
C LEU A 364 -6.98 -8.74 -9.56
N LEU A 365 -6.87 -7.41 -9.66
CA LEU A 365 -7.12 -6.62 -10.84
C LEU A 365 -5.80 -5.98 -11.27
N VAL A 366 -5.32 -6.35 -12.45
CA VAL A 366 -4.09 -5.81 -13.06
C VAL A 366 -4.46 -4.70 -14.03
N MET A 367 -3.93 -3.50 -13.80
CA MET A 367 -4.13 -2.34 -14.67
C MET A 367 -2.90 -2.03 -15.51
N LYS A 368 -3.13 -1.68 -16.79
CA LYS A 368 -2.14 -1.16 -17.71
C LYS A 368 -2.76 -0.05 -18.56
N ASP A 369 -2.07 1.09 -18.69
CA ASP A 369 -2.47 2.21 -19.56
C ASP A 369 -3.97 2.61 -19.43
N GLY A 370 -4.47 2.66 -18.19
CA GLY A 370 -5.85 3.01 -17.89
C GLY A 370 -6.88 1.91 -18.12
N LYS A 371 -6.47 0.69 -18.48
CA LYS A 371 -7.36 -0.45 -18.77
C LYS A 371 -7.12 -1.63 -17.84
N ILE A 372 -8.12 -2.52 -17.76
CA ILE A 372 -7.93 -3.82 -17.11
C ILE A 372 -7.20 -4.74 -18.09
N GLU A 373 -6.05 -5.21 -17.68
CA GLU A 373 -5.29 -6.23 -18.43
C GLU A 373 -5.73 -7.64 -18.04
N GLU A 374 -5.90 -7.87 -16.73
CA GLU A 374 -6.31 -9.16 -16.20
C GLU A 374 -7.07 -8.98 -14.87
N ILE A 375 -8.09 -9.81 -14.62
CA ILE A 375 -8.82 -9.85 -13.35
C ILE A 375 -9.22 -11.29 -13.04
N GLY A 376 -9.09 -11.69 -11.77
CA GLY A 376 -9.46 -13.03 -11.31
C GLY A 376 -8.99 -13.34 -9.91
N ASP A 377 -9.07 -14.61 -9.53
CA ASP A 377 -8.53 -15.09 -8.26
C ASP A 377 -7.05 -14.74 -8.12
N ALA A 378 -6.68 -14.14 -7.00
CA ALA A 378 -5.32 -13.66 -6.82
C ALA A 378 -4.30 -14.80 -6.89
N ASP A 379 -4.54 -15.95 -6.22
CA ASP A 379 -3.58 -17.05 -6.20
C ASP A 379 -3.44 -17.72 -7.59
N GLU A 380 -4.53 -17.78 -8.36
CA GLU A 380 -4.50 -18.30 -9.74
C GLU A 380 -3.69 -17.39 -10.66
N ILE A 381 -3.90 -16.06 -10.63
CA ILE A 381 -3.13 -15.12 -11.43
C ILE A 381 -1.65 -15.14 -11.06
N TYR A 382 -1.31 -15.25 -9.76
CA TYR A 382 0.10 -15.36 -9.35
C TYR A 382 0.76 -16.67 -9.76
N ALA A 383 0.00 -17.75 -9.84
CA ALA A 383 0.53 -19.06 -10.25
C ALA A 383 0.64 -19.20 -11.78
N ASN A 384 -0.39 -18.76 -12.50
CA ASN A 384 -0.55 -18.95 -13.93
C ASN A 384 -1.12 -17.68 -14.59
N PRO A 385 -0.35 -16.60 -14.71
CA PRO A 385 -0.81 -15.37 -15.36
C PRO A 385 -1.05 -15.59 -16.86
N ASN A 386 -2.23 -15.18 -17.37
CA ASN A 386 -2.63 -15.40 -18.76
C ASN A 386 -2.08 -14.31 -19.71
N LYS A 387 -1.75 -13.12 -19.18
CA LYS A 387 -1.31 -11.98 -19.96
C LYS A 387 0.19 -11.77 -19.84
N GLU A 388 0.85 -11.50 -20.99
CA GLU A 388 2.30 -11.26 -21.03
C GLU A 388 2.74 -10.12 -20.08
N TYR A 389 1.94 -9.06 -20.00
CA TYR A 389 2.21 -7.96 -19.06
C TYR A 389 2.18 -8.41 -17.62
N THR A 390 1.15 -9.20 -17.23
CA THR A 390 1.03 -9.76 -15.87
C THR A 390 2.20 -10.68 -15.56
N GLN A 391 2.65 -11.51 -16.54
CA GLN A 391 3.82 -12.39 -16.39
C GLN A 391 5.07 -11.56 -16.08
N LYS A 392 5.35 -10.54 -16.89
CA LYS A 392 6.51 -9.64 -16.68
C LYS A 392 6.45 -8.93 -15.33
N LEU A 393 5.25 -8.50 -14.93
CA LEU A 393 5.04 -7.82 -13.66
C LEU A 393 5.34 -8.77 -12.48
N ILE A 394 4.87 -10.02 -12.52
CA ILE A 394 5.12 -11.03 -11.49
C ILE A 394 6.59 -11.48 -11.49
N GLU A 395 7.22 -11.65 -12.65
CA GLU A 395 8.66 -11.97 -12.78
C GLU A 395 9.55 -10.85 -12.26
N SER A 396 9.05 -9.63 -12.23
CA SER A 396 9.78 -8.48 -11.70
C SER A 396 9.89 -8.49 -10.16
N ILE A 397 9.08 -9.28 -9.47
CA ILE A 397 9.15 -9.42 -8.01
C ILE A 397 10.53 -9.93 -7.63
N PRO A 398 11.28 -9.24 -6.75
CA PRO A 398 12.58 -9.72 -6.31
C PRO A 398 12.44 -11.10 -5.65
N LYS A 399 12.92 -12.13 -6.35
CA LYS A 399 13.06 -13.46 -5.75
C LYS A 399 14.18 -13.33 -4.74
N GLY A 400 13.89 -13.47 -3.45
CA GLY A 400 14.91 -13.53 -2.42
C GLY A 400 16.00 -14.55 -2.83
N ILE A 401 17.26 -14.27 -2.45
CA ILE A 401 18.42 -15.13 -2.75
C ILE A 401 18.19 -16.54 -2.20
#